data_a92e6b1806a8e17f60280a815f5d5f05
#
_entry.id   a92e6b1806a8e17f60280a815f5d5f05
#
_cell.length_a   1.000
_cell.length_b   1.000
_cell.length_c   1.000
_cell.angle_alpha   90.00
_cell.angle_beta   90.00
_cell.angle_gamma   90.00
#
_symmetry.space_group_name_H-M   'P 1'
#
loop_
_entity.id
_entity.type
_entity.pdbx_description
1 polymer ?
#
loop_
_entity_poly.entity_id
_entity_poly.type
_entity_poly.pdbx_seq_one_letter_code
_entity_poly.pdbx_strand_id
1 'polypeptide(L)'
;MLGALPGLGKATGVAVAIPLTFYLEPVAALGMLIGLAKGSAAGSAVSAILLNTPGEPSSAPTALDGYPLARQGKAQKALKMGLFASVIGDFVSTLILIGLAAPLASYALLIGPVELCAILLF
;
A
#
# COMPACT_ATOMS: atom_id res chain seq x y z
N MET A 1 0.98 8.97 7.84
CA MET A 1 2.29 9.42 8.34
C MET A 1 3.27 8.28 8.61
N LEU A 2 2.83 7.09 9.08
CA LEU A 2 3.71 5.93 9.34
C LEU A 2 4.51 5.47 8.09
N GLY A 3 3.92 5.50 6.90
CA GLY A 3 4.61 5.09 5.67
C GLY A 3 5.70 6.05 5.17
N ALA A 4 5.77 7.26 5.70
CA ALA A 4 6.84 8.22 5.37
C ALA A 4 8.15 7.94 6.14
N LEU A 5 8.10 7.11 7.17
CA LEU A 5 9.28 6.69 7.93
C LEU A 5 9.93 5.48 7.25
N PRO A 6 11.19 5.57 6.84
CA PRO A 6 11.91 4.45 6.23
C PRO A 6 11.95 3.25 7.19
N GLY A 7 11.57 2.07 6.71
CA GLY A 7 11.54 0.85 7.50
C GLY A 7 10.25 0.58 8.30
N LEU A 8 9.34 1.55 8.41
CA LEU A 8 8.01 1.36 8.98
C LEU A 8 6.97 1.25 7.84
N GLY A 9 7.06 0.17 7.09
CA GLY A 9 6.13 -0.11 5.99
C GLY A 9 4.71 -0.41 6.46
N LYS A 10 3.82 -0.65 5.49
CA LYS A 10 2.41 -0.99 5.75
C LYS A 10 2.23 -2.17 6.72
N ALA A 11 3.12 -3.15 6.68
CA ALA A 11 3.04 -4.32 7.57
C ALA A 11 3.14 -3.91 9.05
N THR A 12 4.08 -3.04 9.39
CA THR A 12 4.25 -2.54 10.77
C THR A 12 3.05 -1.69 11.20
N GLY A 13 2.56 -0.81 10.31
CA GLY A 13 1.37 0.01 10.57
C GLY A 13 0.12 -0.83 10.84
N VAL A 14 -0.09 -1.86 10.03
CA VAL A 14 -1.20 -2.81 10.20
C VAL A 14 -1.03 -3.61 11.49
N ALA A 15 0.18 -4.12 11.78
CA ALA A 15 0.44 -4.90 12.99
C ALA A 15 0.13 -4.11 14.28
N VAL A 16 0.52 -2.83 14.32
CA VAL A 16 0.20 -1.94 15.46
C VAL A 16 -1.30 -1.64 15.56
N ALA A 17 -2.01 -1.64 14.44
CA ALA A 17 -3.44 -1.36 14.42
C ALA A 17 -4.32 -2.57 14.76
N ILE A 18 -3.82 -3.81 14.62
CA ILE A 18 -4.59 -5.04 14.91
C ILE A 18 -5.23 -5.02 16.31
N PRO A 19 -4.53 -4.68 17.41
CA PRO A 19 -5.17 -4.63 18.74
C PRO A 19 -6.35 -3.65 18.81
N LEU A 20 -6.30 -2.54 18.07
CA LEU A 20 -7.39 -1.57 18.02
C LEU A 20 -8.63 -2.14 17.30
N THR A 21 -8.44 -3.04 16.35
CA THR A 21 -9.57 -3.63 15.59
C THR A 21 -10.49 -4.47 16.47
N PHE A 22 -10.01 -5.00 17.60
CA PHE A 22 -10.85 -5.77 18.53
C PHE A 22 -11.92 -4.93 19.23
N TYR A 23 -11.76 -3.60 19.28
CA TYR A 23 -12.71 -2.67 19.88
C TYR A 23 -13.67 -2.06 18.85
N LEU A 24 -13.50 -2.37 17.56
CA LEU A 24 -14.28 -1.80 16.47
C LEU A 24 -15.22 -2.84 15.86
N GLU A 25 -16.32 -2.36 15.29
CA GLU A 25 -17.17 -3.22 14.45
C GLU A 25 -16.38 -3.77 13.25
N PRO A 26 -16.69 -4.99 12.77
CA PRO A 26 -15.92 -5.65 11.70
C PRO A 26 -15.74 -4.80 10.45
N VAL A 27 -16.76 -4.07 10.03
CA VAL A 27 -16.72 -3.20 8.84
C VAL A 27 -15.80 -2.00 9.07
N ALA A 28 -15.88 -1.40 10.25
CA ALA A 28 -15.01 -0.28 10.62
C ALA A 28 -13.55 -0.71 10.77
N ALA A 29 -13.31 -1.91 11.34
CA ALA A 29 -11.98 -2.49 11.46
C ALA A 29 -11.33 -2.74 10.09
N LEU A 30 -12.07 -3.34 9.15
CA LEU A 30 -11.61 -3.54 7.78
C LEU A 30 -11.32 -2.21 7.08
N GLY A 31 -12.20 -1.23 7.20
CA GLY A 31 -11.99 0.11 6.64
C GLY A 31 -10.73 0.78 7.19
N MET A 32 -10.48 0.67 8.50
CA MET A 32 -9.28 1.20 9.14
C MET A 32 -8.00 0.52 8.62
N LEU A 33 -7.98 -0.81 8.52
CA LEU A 33 -6.81 -1.55 8.04
C LEU A 33 -6.50 -1.24 6.56
N ILE A 34 -7.53 -1.17 5.72
CA ILE A 34 -7.38 -0.79 4.30
C ILE A 34 -6.88 0.64 4.19
N GLY A 35 -7.45 1.57 4.96
CA GLY A 35 -7.02 2.97 4.99
C GLY A 35 -5.56 3.13 5.43
N LEU A 36 -5.12 2.38 6.44
CA LEU A 36 -3.73 2.34 6.88
C LEU A 36 -2.79 1.81 5.79
N ALA A 37 -3.16 0.71 5.15
CA ALA A 37 -2.35 0.11 4.09
C ALA A 37 -2.20 1.07 2.89
N LYS A 38 -3.29 1.68 2.45
CA LYS A 38 -3.31 2.67 1.36
C LYS A 38 -2.56 3.95 1.71
N GLY A 39 -2.79 4.48 2.91
CA GLY A 39 -2.11 5.68 3.41
C GLY A 39 -0.61 5.47 3.63
N SER A 40 -0.19 4.28 4.01
CA SER A 40 1.24 3.91 4.11
C SER A 40 1.91 3.91 2.75
N ALA A 41 1.29 3.35 1.72
CA ALA A 41 1.82 3.33 0.37
C ALA A 41 2.00 4.76 -0.19
N ALA A 42 1.02 5.64 -0.01
CA ALA A 42 1.14 7.04 -0.39
C ALA A 42 2.27 7.77 0.36
N GLY A 43 2.39 7.53 1.67
CA GLY A 43 3.46 8.09 2.51
C GLY A 43 4.86 7.64 2.06
N SER A 44 5.00 6.36 1.70
CA SER A 44 6.24 5.79 1.19
C SER A 44 6.70 6.42 -0.14
N ALA A 45 5.77 6.77 -1.03
CA ALA A 45 6.09 7.48 -2.26
C ALA A 45 6.65 8.88 -1.99
N VAL A 46 6.16 9.58 -0.96
CA VAL A 46 6.66 10.90 -0.58
C VAL A 46 8.11 10.83 -0.10
N SER A 47 8.45 9.88 0.78
CA SER A 47 9.83 9.69 1.25
C SER A 47 10.77 9.22 0.12
N ALA A 48 10.29 8.39 -0.80
CA ALA A 48 11.03 7.98 -1.98
C ALA A 48 11.42 9.16 -2.88
N ILE A 49 10.47 10.07 -3.14
CA ILE A 49 10.68 11.25 -3.99
C ILE A 49 11.57 12.30 -3.33
N LEU A 50 11.36 12.57 -2.04
CA LEU A 50 12.06 13.67 -1.35
C LEU A 50 13.41 13.26 -0.78
N LEU A 51 13.52 12.05 -0.23
CA LEU A 51 14.68 11.59 0.53
C LEU A 51 15.48 10.48 -0.16
N ASN A 52 15.00 9.99 -1.31
CA ASN A 52 15.58 8.82 -1.98
C ASN A 52 15.62 7.57 -1.08
N THR A 53 14.73 7.50 -0.10
CA THR A 53 14.62 6.38 0.84
C THR A 53 13.21 5.84 0.79
N PRO A 54 12.94 4.83 -0.05
CA PRO A 54 11.62 4.24 -0.15
C PRO A 54 11.25 3.58 1.19
N GLY A 55 10.08 3.90 1.72
CA GLY A 55 9.55 3.28 2.94
C GLY A 55 9.08 1.85 2.71
N GLU A 56 8.76 1.51 1.46
CA GLU A 56 8.33 0.18 1.01
C GLU A 56 9.04 -0.20 -0.30
N PRO A 57 9.26 -1.51 -0.54
CA PRO A 57 9.86 -1.97 -1.80
C PRO A 57 9.10 -1.53 -3.05
N SER A 58 7.76 -1.41 -2.95
CA SER A 58 6.90 -0.98 -4.04
C SER A 58 7.12 0.46 -4.49
N SER A 59 7.70 1.31 -3.64
CA SER A 59 8.02 2.70 -3.97
C SER A 59 9.46 2.91 -4.44
N ALA A 60 10.27 1.84 -4.53
CA ALA A 60 11.64 1.93 -5.05
C ALA A 60 11.72 2.47 -6.49
N PRO A 61 10.87 2.04 -7.45
CA PRO A 61 10.86 2.63 -8.79
C PRO A 61 10.53 4.12 -8.79
N THR A 62 9.67 4.57 -7.87
CA THR A 62 9.31 5.99 -7.73
C THR A 62 10.50 6.85 -7.30
N ALA A 63 11.46 6.29 -6.55
CA ALA A 63 12.67 6.99 -6.17
C ALA A 63 13.59 7.25 -7.38
N LEU A 64 13.66 6.33 -8.34
CA LEU A 64 14.55 6.44 -9.50
C LEU A 64 14.24 7.68 -10.37
N ASP A 65 12.96 7.94 -10.61
CA ASP A 65 12.53 9.07 -11.46
C ASP A 65 12.13 10.30 -10.64
N GLY A 66 11.51 10.09 -9.48
CA GLY A 66 10.99 11.16 -8.64
C GLY A 66 12.07 11.97 -7.93
N TYR A 67 13.10 11.30 -7.41
CA TYR A 67 14.18 11.98 -6.69
C TYR A 67 15.05 12.90 -7.58
N PRO A 68 15.51 12.51 -8.78
CA PRO A 68 16.21 13.41 -9.68
C PRO A 68 15.39 14.63 -10.05
N LEU A 69 14.08 14.46 -10.23
CA LEU A 69 13.17 15.56 -10.52
C LEU A 69 13.01 16.50 -9.31
N ALA A 70 12.98 15.95 -8.10
CA ALA A 70 12.94 16.73 -6.86
C ALA A 70 14.23 17.54 -6.68
N ARG A 71 15.40 16.98 -6.98
CA ARG A 71 16.69 17.70 -6.94
C ARG A 71 16.78 18.86 -7.94
N GLN A 72 16.04 18.80 -9.03
CA GLN A 72 15.93 19.91 -10.00
C GLN A 72 15.00 21.05 -9.51
N GLY A 73 14.55 21.03 -8.27
CA GLY A 73 13.62 22.01 -7.73
C GLY A 73 12.15 21.77 -8.13
N LYS A 74 11.85 20.67 -8.82
CA LYS A 74 10.49 20.34 -9.31
C LYS A 74 9.80 19.29 -8.43
N ALA A 75 10.13 19.24 -7.14
CA ALA A 75 9.59 18.28 -6.18
C ALA A 75 8.04 18.25 -6.15
N GLN A 76 7.42 19.44 -6.20
CA GLN A 76 5.97 19.55 -6.20
C GLN A 76 5.33 18.88 -7.43
N LYS A 77 5.99 18.97 -8.60
CA LYS A 77 5.52 18.33 -9.83
C LYS A 77 5.63 16.80 -9.72
N ALA A 78 6.75 16.31 -9.19
CA ALA A 78 6.96 14.87 -8.96
C ALA A 78 5.93 14.29 -7.98
N LEU A 79 5.67 14.98 -6.86
CA LEU A 79 4.68 14.57 -5.87
C LEU A 79 3.26 14.55 -6.44
N LYS A 80 2.85 15.60 -7.15
CA LYS A 80 1.53 15.65 -7.80
C LYS A 80 1.36 14.50 -8.80
N MET A 81 2.36 14.26 -9.66
CA MET A 81 2.32 13.20 -10.65
C MET A 81 2.20 11.82 -9.99
N GLY A 82 3.00 11.56 -8.93
CA GLY A 82 2.94 10.32 -8.17
C GLY A 82 1.57 10.10 -7.50
N LEU A 83 1.00 11.15 -6.92
CA LEU A 83 -0.34 11.07 -6.32
C LEU A 83 -1.43 10.81 -7.37
N PHE A 84 -1.43 11.52 -8.48
CA PHE A 84 -2.40 11.30 -9.56
C PHE A 84 -2.31 9.88 -10.12
N ALA A 85 -1.09 9.41 -10.40
CA ALA A 85 -0.86 8.05 -10.89
C ALA A 85 -1.38 6.99 -9.89
N SER A 86 -1.11 7.20 -8.60
CA SER A 86 -1.58 6.31 -7.53
C SER A 86 -3.10 6.28 -7.43
N VAL A 87 -3.77 7.44 -7.49
CA VAL A 87 -5.24 7.51 -7.42
C VAL A 87 -5.89 6.83 -8.61
N ILE A 88 -5.38 7.07 -9.82
CA ILE A 88 -5.91 6.43 -11.04
C ILE A 88 -5.68 4.91 -10.99
N GLY A 89 -4.48 4.49 -10.62
CA GLY A 89 -4.15 3.07 -10.48
C GLY A 89 -5.01 2.36 -9.43
N ASP A 90 -5.24 3.01 -8.30
CA ASP A 90 -6.08 2.49 -7.23
C ASP A 90 -7.56 2.39 -7.64
N PHE A 91 -8.06 3.39 -8.36
CA PHE A 91 -9.41 3.39 -8.88
C PHE A 91 -9.64 2.23 -9.87
N VAL A 92 -8.75 2.06 -10.84
CA VAL A 92 -8.81 0.96 -11.81
C VAL A 92 -8.69 -0.40 -11.11
N SER A 93 -7.75 -0.54 -10.19
CA SER A 93 -7.56 -1.77 -9.41
C SER A 93 -8.82 -2.14 -8.60
N THR A 94 -9.46 -1.15 -7.99
CA THR A 94 -10.69 -1.36 -7.19
C THR A 94 -11.86 -1.78 -8.08
N LEU A 95 -12.02 -1.20 -9.27
CA LEU A 95 -13.05 -1.61 -10.22
C LEU A 95 -12.87 -3.07 -10.68
N ILE A 96 -11.61 -3.44 -10.99
CA ILE A 96 -11.28 -4.82 -11.37
C ILE A 96 -11.56 -5.77 -10.20
N LEU A 97 -11.17 -5.37 -8.98
CA LEU A 97 -11.40 -6.18 -7.79
C LEU A 97 -12.89 -6.42 -7.55
N ILE A 98 -13.74 -5.40 -7.68
CA ILE A 98 -15.19 -5.56 -7.52
C ILE A 98 -15.75 -6.56 -8.54
N GLY A 99 -15.31 -6.49 -9.79
CA GLY A 99 -15.75 -7.42 -10.84
C GLY A 99 -15.28 -8.86 -10.63
N LEU A 100 -14.09 -9.04 -10.07
CA LEU A 100 -13.47 -10.36 -9.86
C LEU A 100 -13.64 -10.89 -8.42
N ALA A 101 -14.21 -10.12 -7.49
CA ALA A 101 -14.32 -10.50 -6.09
C ALA A 101 -15.09 -11.81 -5.89
N ALA A 102 -16.21 -12.01 -6.61
CA ALA A 102 -17.04 -13.21 -6.49
C ALA A 102 -16.30 -14.48 -6.95
N PRO A 103 -15.70 -14.54 -8.15
CA PRO A 103 -14.94 -15.73 -8.56
C PRO A 103 -13.68 -15.95 -7.70
N LEU A 104 -12.96 -14.88 -7.32
CA LEU A 104 -11.78 -15.00 -6.46
C LEU A 104 -12.12 -15.57 -5.07
N ALA A 105 -13.23 -15.14 -4.48
CA ALA A 105 -13.69 -15.66 -3.19
C ALA A 105 -13.99 -17.18 -3.29
N SER A 106 -14.60 -17.65 -4.37
CA SER A 106 -14.87 -19.07 -4.58
C SER A 106 -13.59 -19.90 -4.65
N TYR A 107 -12.58 -19.42 -5.37
CA TYR A 107 -11.28 -20.10 -5.45
C TYR A 107 -10.49 -20.00 -4.15
N ALA A 108 -10.56 -18.87 -3.44
CA ALA A 108 -9.87 -18.70 -2.16
C ALA A 108 -10.39 -19.65 -1.07
N LEU A 109 -11.68 -20.00 -1.11
CA LEU A 109 -12.27 -20.97 -0.17
C LEU A 109 -11.86 -22.42 -0.45
N LEU A 110 -11.37 -22.73 -1.65
CA LEU A 110 -10.83 -24.05 -2.02
C LEU A 110 -9.37 -24.22 -1.55
N ILE A 111 -8.67 -23.12 -1.27
CA ILE A 111 -7.27 -23.14 -0.80
C ILE A 111 -7.27 -23.41 0.70
N GLY A 112 -6.78 -24.57 1.10
CA GLY A 112 -6.63 -24.94 2.50
C GLY A 112 -5.43 -24.25 3.17
N PRO A 113 -5.37 -24.28 4.52
CA PRO A 113 -4.26 -23.65 5.26
C PRO A 113 -2.89 -24.28 4.93
N VAL A 114 -2.84 -25.52 4.48
CA VAL A 114 -1.61 -26.22 4.09
C VAL A 114 -1.08 -25.67 2.77
N GLU A 115 -1.96 -25.40 1.79
CA GLU A 115 -1.60 -24.82 0.51
C GLU A 115 -1.14 -23.36 0.67
N LEU A 116 -1.77 -22.60 1.57
CA LEU A 116 -1.33 -21.26 1.92
C LEU A 116 0.09 -21.23 2.52
N CYS A 117 0.40 -22.17 3.42
CA CYS A 117 1.75 -22.32 3.95
C CYS A 117 2.77 -22.69 2.86
N ALA A 118 2.40 -23.54 1.92
CA ALA A 118 3.27 -23.91 0.80
C ALA A 118 3.58 -22.71 -0.12
N ILE A 119 2.56 -21.89 -0.43
CA ILE A 119 2.72 -20.68 -1.25
C ILE A 119 3.59 -19.63 -0.55
N LEU A 120 3.53 -19.52 0.77
CA LEU A 120 4.34 -18.56 1.54
C LEU A 120 5.80 -18.98 1.72
N LEU A 121 6.10 -20.28 1.57
CA LEU A 121 7.46 -20.83 1.67
C LEU A 121 8.24 -20.77 0.34
N PHE A 122 7.57 -20.58 -0.78
CA PHE A 122 8.15 -20.42 -2.11
C PHE A 122 8.14 -18.95 -2.57
#